data_53a82b6ba6bb8d9a9cfafc5b2503ba71
#
_entry.id   53a82b6ba6bb8d9a9cfafc5b2503ba71
#
_cell.length_a   1.000
_cell.length_b   1.000
_cell.length_c   1.000
_cell.angle_alpha   90.00
_cell.angle_beta   90.00
_cell.angle_gamma   90.00
#
_symmetry.space_group_name_H-M   'P 1'
#
loop_
_entity.id
_entity.type
_entity.pdbx_description
1 polymer ?
#
loop_
_entity_poly.entity_id
_entity_poly.type
_entity_poly.pdbx_seq_one_letter_code
_entity_poly.pdbx_strand_id
1 'polypeptide(L)' 'MADVLVVTSKVKKYIKDNGGCNTSSETVDVLSKAVELLCKKGVDSAKADGRKTVMARDIVIDHL' A
#
# COMPACT_ATOMS: atom_id res chain seq x y z
N MET A 1 -13.89 6.86 -8.83
CA MET A 1 -13.13 5.60 -9.02
C MET A 1 -11.74 5.76 -8.43
N ALA A 2 -11.36 4.85 -7.55
CA ALA A 2 -10.05 4.95 -6.92
C ALA A 2 -8.96 4.52 -7.91
N ASP A 3 -7.87 5.28 -7.95
CA ASP A 3 -6.72 4.91 -8.76
C ASP A 3 -6.01 3.71 -8.14
N VAL A 4 -5.42 2.86 -8.98
CA VAL A 4 -4.61 1.76 -8.51
C VAL A 4 -3.26 2.30 -8.05
N LEU A 5 -2.96 2.14 -6.77
CA LEU A 5 -1.75 2.69 -6.15
C LEU A 5 -0.57 1.72 -6.15
N VAL A 6 -0.73 0.54 -6.76
CA VAL A 6 0.34 -0.45 -6.85
C VAL A 6 0.62 -0.76 -8.32
N VAL A 7 1.86 -1.16 -8.60
CA VAL A 7 2.22 -1.60 -9.96
C VAL A 7 1.80 -3.06 -10.11
N THR A 8 0.72 -3.27 -10.85
CA THR A 8 0.08 -4.59 -10.98
C THR A 8 1.05 -5.67 -11.46
N SER A 9 1.85 -5.40 -12.47
CA SER A 9 2.80 -6.37 -13.01
C SER A 9 3.84 -6.78 -11.98
N LYS A 10 4.29 -5.84 -11.16
CA LYS A 10 5.28 -6.13 -10.11
C LYS A 10 4.68 -6.93 -8.97
N VAL A 11 3.43 -6.64 -8.61
CA VAL A 11 2.72 -7.41 -7.58
C VAL A 11 2.54 -8.84 -8.02
N LYS A 12 2.08 -9.05 -9.24
CA LYS A 12 1.89 -10.39 -9.81
C LYS A 12 3.19 -11.17 -9.85
N LYS A 13 4.27 -10.53 -10.28
CA LYS A 13 5.59 -11.16 -10.35
C LYS A 13 6.07 -11.56 -8.95
N TYR A 14 5.93 -10.67 -7.98
CA TYR A 14 6.33 -10.94 -6.61
C TYR A 14 5.61 -12.15 -6.03
N ILE A 15 4.29 -12.21 -6.19
CA ILE A 15 3.48 -13.30 -5.68
C ILE A 15 3.88 -14.63 -6.34
N LYS A 16 4.11 -14.62 -7.64
CA LYS A 16 4.52 -15.81 -8.37
C LYS A 16 5.91 -16.29 -7.96
N ASP A 17 6.86 -15.36 -7.83
CA ASP A 17 8.23 -15.69 -7.48
C ASP A 17 8.35 -16.23 -6.05
N ASN A 18 7.54 -15.74 -5.13
CA ASN A 18 7.61 -16.11 -3.72
C ASN A 18 6.68 -17.25 -3.33
N GLY A 19 5.57 -17.41 -4.01
CA GLY A 19 4.59 -18.43 -3.64
C GLY A 19 4.15 -19.35 -4.77
N GLY A 20 4.61 -19.12 -5.98
CA GLY A 20 4.17 -19.89 -7.14
C GLY A 20 2.69 -19.74 -7.45
N CYS A 21 2.06 -18.67 -6.96
CA CYS A 21 0.63 -18.43 -7.10
C CYS A 21 0.32 -17.40 -8.18
N ASN A 22 -0.86 -17.47 -8.74
CA ASN A 22 -1.40 -16.45 -9.61
C ASN A 22 -2.09 -15.38 -8.76
N THR A 23 -2.28 -14.20 -9.34
CA THR A 23 -2.92 -13.07 -8.64
C THR A 23 -4.22 -12.70 -9.35
N SER A 24 -5.33 -12.68 -8.62
CA SER A 24 -6.60 -12.21 -9.18
C SER A 24 -6.61 -10.69 -9.28
N SER A 25 -7.44 -10.16 -10.17
CA SER A 25 -7.60 -8.70 -10.30
C SER A 25 -8.13 -8.07 -9.01
N GLU A 26 -8.99 -8.76 -8.30
CA GLU A 26 -9.54 -8.29 -7.03
C GLU A 26 -8.45 -8.14 -5.96
N THR A 27 -7.45 -9.01 -5.99
CA THR A 27 -6.31 -8.93 -5.07
C THR A 27 -5.58 -7.60 -5.22
N VAL A 28 -5.38 -7.16 -6.46
CA VAL A 28 -4.72 -5.88 -6.74
C VAL A 28 -5.53 -4.72 -6.20
N ASP A 29 -6.86 -4.78 -6.34
CA ASP A 29 -7.75 -3.74 -5.81
C ASP A 29 -7.67 -3.65 -4.29
N VAL A 30 -7.65 -4.79 -3.61
CA VAL A 30 -7.54 -4.85 -2.15
C VAL A 30 -6.20 -4.31 -1.68
N LEU A 31 -5.12 -4.67 -2.35
CA LEU A 31 -3.78 -4.16 -2.02
C LEU A 31 -3.69 -2.65 -2.24
N SER A 32 -4.30 -2.15 -3.31
CA SER A 32 -4.36 -0.71 -3.59
C SER A 32 -5.09 0.03 -2.46
N LYS A 33 -6.19 -0.52 -1.96
CA LYS A 33 -6.92 0.06 -0.82
C LYS A 33 -6.08 0.05 0.45
N ALA A 34 -5.33 -1.01 0.69
CA ALA A 34 -4.45 -1.11 1.84
C ALA A 34 -3.38 -0.02 1.79
N VAL A 35 -2.76 0.18 0.62
CA VAL A 35 -1.78 1.25 0.42
C VAL A 35 -2.41 2.62 0.64
N GLU A 36 -3.62 2.83 0.11
CA GLU A 36 -4.36 4.08 0.29
C GLU A 36 -4.59 4.40 1.76
N LEU A 37 -5.03 3.42 2.54
CA LEU A 37 -5.26 3.59 3.98
C LEU A 37 -3.97 3.91 4.72
N LEU A 38 -2.87 3.23 4.41
CA LEU A 38 -1.57 3.49 5.03
C LEU A 38 -1.08 4.89 4.70
N CYS A 39 -1.21 5.32 3.46
CA CYS A 39 -0.83 6.66 3.03
C CYS A 39 -1.68 7.73 3.75
N LYS A 40 -2.96 7.49 3.87
CA LYS A 40 -3.88 8.42 4.54
C LYS A 40 -3.52 8.59 6.01
N LYS A 41 -3.23 7.49 6.71
CA LYS A 41 -2.77 7.52 8.10
C LYS A 41 -1.43 8.25 8.21
N GLY A 42 -0.54 8.03 7.24
CA GLY A 42 0.75 8.72 7.20
C GLY A 42 0.57 10.22 7.05
N VAL A 43 -0.33 10.64 6.18
CA VAL A 43 -0.64 12.08 6.00
C VAL A 43 -1.17 12.69 7.29
N ASP A 44 -2.10 12.00 7.96
CA ASP A 44 -2.66 12.50 9.22
C ASP A 44 -1.59 12.63 10.30
N SER A 45 -0.68 11.66 10.39
CA SER A 45 0.42 11.68 11.34
C SER A 45 1.37 12.85 11.06
N ALA A 46 1.74 13.06 9.81
CA ALA A 46 2.62 14.16 9.43
C ALA A 46 1.98 15.51 9.73
N LYS A 47 0.71 15.67 9.43
CA LYS A 47 -0.02 16.92 9.69
C LYS A 47 -0.15 17.20 11.19
N ALA A 48 -0.41 16.17 11.98
CA ALA A 48 -0.50 16.30 13.44
C ALA A 48 0.81 16.81 14.03
N ASP A 49 1.93 16.47 13.39
CA ASP A 49 3.27 16.88 13.81
C ASP A 49 3.73 18.18 13.11
N GLY A 50 2.84 18.82 12.35
CA GLY A 50 3.13 20.07 11.65
C GLY A 50 4.11 19.93 10.49
N ARG A 51 4.29 18.72 9.96
CA ARG A 51 5.21 18.48 8.85
C ARG A 51 4.45 18.41 7.53
N LYS A 52 5.15 18.68 6.44
CA LYS A 52 4.62 18.56 5.08
C LYS A 52 5.12 17.30 4.37
N THR A 53 6.00 16.55 5.04
CA THR A 53 6.58 15.33 4.47
C THR A 53 6.15 14.13 5.30
N VAL A 54 5.63 13.11 4.63
CA VAL A 54 5.31 11.83 5.27
C VAL A 54 6.61 11.04 5.37
N MET A 55 6.99 10.67 6.60
CA MET A 55 8.20 9.93 6.88
C MET A 55 7.88 8.43 7.05
N ALA A 56 8.91 7.60 6.95
CA ALA A 56 8.72 6.15 7.12
C ALA A 56 8.03 5.79 8.43
N ARG A 57 8.34 6.53 9.51
CA ARG A 57 7.73 6.30 10.83
C ARG A 57 6.25 6.61 10.90
N ASP A 58 5.74 7.36 9.92
CA ASP A 58 4.30 7.69 9.83
C ASP A 58 3.49 6.54 9.27
N ILE A 59 4.15 5.60 8.60
CA ILE A 59 3.50 4.42 8.02
C ILE A 59 3.62 3.28 9.02
N VAL A 60 2.51 2.97 9.67
CA VAL A 60 2.47 1.90 10.69
C VAL A 60 1.84 0.66 10.07
N ILE A 61 2.57 -0.44 10.09
CA ILE A 61 2.10 -1.71 9.55
C ILE A 61 1.91 -2.69 10.72
N ASP A 62 0.65 -2.90 11.10
CA ASP A 62 0.30 -3.64 12.31
C ASP A 62 0.39 -5.16 12.17
N HIS A 63 0.53 -5.68 10.97
CA HIS A 63 0.48 -7.11 10.70
C HIS A 63 1.79 -7.74 10.22
N LEU A 64 2.90 -7.09 10.47
CA LEU A 64 4.20 -7.63 10.11
C LEU A 64 4.95 -8.27 11.26
#